data_cce14089e95d7a95767945c63060eb51
#
_entry.id   cce14089e95d7a95767945c63060eb51
#
_cell.length_a   1.000
_cell.length_b   1.000
_cell.length_c   1.000
_cell.angle_alpha   90.00
_cell.angle_beta   90.00
_cell.angle_gamma   90.00
#
_symmetry.space_group_name_H-M   'P 1'
#
loop_
_entity.id
_entity.type
_entity.pdbx_description
1 polymer ?
#
loop_
_entity_poly.entity_id
_entity_poly.type
_entity_poly.pdbx_seq_one_letter_code
_entity_poly.pdbx_strand_id
1 'polypeptide(L)'
;MFVCALLAAAALDFLPAAHAQFVFTNAAPRPMPRRASIILIVAEGLGYGDLSCYGQTKFQTPNLDRLAAEGIRFTSCYAGDAVSSPSRAALMLGRDSGHLKQRADVDVPLAADDITIAQILKQSGYHTGLIGEWDLGGDGTSGAPWNKGFDEFAGYFDPADTENFYADFMWRYAPKSILNPTNHQREDYLGREPLITNAGGAKGEYIPDLFTKAALNFIMNNQPDQFNRYRPFFLLLNYKIPGAGRAVVPTDAPFSGEAWPQPEKNRAAMIARLDGYVGQLLEQLQKLGMTNNAVVFFTSDTGPQSNGGVDSKFSQSAGPFRGVRGDLYEGGLRVPMIARWPDKIPAGRVSDFAWAAWDFLPTATDIALIKPPANIDGISVLPTLFGQTQTNRHETFRWELKSGTNVWRAARAGDWAAMQPKAGATPELYNLKADPGETNNVADKNPDVLKKFERLLINK
;
A
#
# COMPACT_ATOMS: atom_id res chain seq x y z
N MET A 1 94.16 47.31 -2.21
CA MET A 1 92.89 47.86 -1.62
C MET A 1 91.85 46.76 -1.66
N PHE A 2 91.62 46.15 -0.49
CA PHE A 2 90.71 45.05 -0.31
C PHE A 2 89.29 45.58 0.00
N VAL A 3 88.30 45.10 -0.67
CA VAL A 3 86.92 45.32 -0.32
C VAL A 3 86.32 43.96 0.10
N CYS A 4 86.00 43.87 1.43
CA CYS A 4 85.26 42.73 1.98
C CYS A 4 83.76 42.79 1.57
N ALA A 5 83.28 41.69 1.00
CA ALA A 5 81.89 41.47 0.83
C ALA A 5 81.36 40.62 1.97
N LEU A 6 80.41 41.16 2.76
CA LEU A 6 79.68 40.45 3.82
C LEU A 6 78.53 39.65 3.13
N LEU A 7 78.53 38.33 3.34
CA LEU A 7 77.43 37.47 3.04
C LEU A 7 76.49 37.41 4.27
N ALA A 8 75.29 37.91 4.08
CA ALA A 8 74.20 37.73 5.06
C ALA A 8 73.44 36.44 4.75
N ALA A 9 73.56 35.44 5.64
CA ALA A 9 72.76 34.23 5.60
C ALA A 9 71.39 34.50 6.18
N ALA A 10 70.34 34.40 5.35
CA ALA A 10 68.93 34.41 5.79
C ALA A 10 68.54 33.00 6.30
N ALA A 11 68.35 32.89 7.60
CA ALA A 11 67.75 31.71 8.19
C ALA A 11 66.27 31.62 7.79
N LEU A 12 65.86 30.62 7.02
CA LEU A 12 64.47 30.25 6.77
C LEU A 12 63.99 29.43 7.96
N ASP A 13 63.18 30.06 8.82
CA ASP A 13 62.45 29.37 9.88
C ASP A 13 61.39 28.48 9.22
N PHE A 14 61.57 27.15 9.27
CA PHE A 14 60.55 26.16 8.97
C PHE A 14 59.55 26.15 10.09
N LEU A 15 58.36 26.77 9.85
CA LEU A 15 57.18 26.57 10.69
C LEU A 15 56.72 25.10 10.55
N PRO A 16 56.50 24.37 11.64
CA PRO A 16 55.99 23.00 11.53
C PRO A 16 54.57 23.04 10.96
N ALA A 17 54.33 22.29 9.88
CA ALA A 17 53.01 22.08 9.32
C ALA A 17 52.10 21.49 10.39
N ALA A 18 51.14 22.25 10.85
CA ALA A 18 50.08 21.75 11.72
C ALA A 18 49.30 20.67 10.97
N HIS A 19 49.56 19.41 11.28
CA HIS A 19 48.73 18.32 10.85
C HIS A 19 47.39 18.48 11.57
N ALA A 20 46.36 18.93 10.84
CA ALA A 20 44.98 18.89 11.30
C ALA A 20 44.61 17.40 11.44
N GLN A 21 44.75 16.86 12.62
CA GLN A 21 44.14 15.57 12.97
C GLN A 21 42.63 15.78 12.92
N PHE A 22 41.96 15.27 11.90
CA PHE A 22 40.54 15.08 11.91
C PHE A 22 40.21 14.05 13.00
N VAL A 23 39.94 14.53 14.19
CA VAL A 23 39.36 13.71 15.25
C VAL A 23 37.94 13.41 14.82
N PHE A 24 37.71 12.21 14.28
CA PHE A 24 36.36 11.68 14.17
C PHE A 24 35.86 11.46 15.60
N THR A 25 35.23 12.49 16.17
CA THR A 25 34.47 12.30 17.38
C THR A 25 33.36 11.32 17.03
N ASN A 26 33.27 10.20 17.75
CA ASN A 26 32.10 9.35 17.76
C ASN A 26 30.89 10.24 18.08
N ALA A 27 30.24 10.74 17.03
CA ALA A 27 29.04 11.52 17.19
C ALA A 27 28.04 10.63 17.92
N ALA A 28 27.52 11.13 19.02
CA ALA A 28 26.43 10.45 19.72
C ALA A 28 25.36 10.02 18.71
N PRO A 29 24.69 8.86 18.92
CA PRO A 29 23.64 8.41 18.04
C PRO A 29 22.69 9.56 17.74
N ARG A 30 22.50 9.88 16.45
CA ARG A 30 21.63 11.00 16.06
C ARG A 30 20.23 10.73 16.59
N PRO A 31 19.55 11.71 17.19
CA PRO A 31 18.18 11.51 17.60
C PRO A 31 17.36 11.09 16.37
N MET A 32 16.66 9.94 16.49
CA MET A 32 15.77 9.45 15.47
C MET A 32 14.67 10.50 15.18
N PRO A 33 14.18 10.60 13.95
CA PRO A 33 13.10 11.52 13.64
C PRO A 33 11.92 11.30 14.58
N ARG A 34 11.31 12.36 15.07
CA ARG A 34 10.14 12.26 15.99
C ARG A 34 8.94 11.62 15.31
N ARG A 35 8.85 11.70 13.96
CA ARG A 35 7.79 11.11 13.14
C ARG A 35 8.35 9.92 12.37
N ALA A 36 7.62 8.81 12.43
CA ALA A 36 8.01 7.60 11.71
C ALA A 36 7.78 7.74 10.20
N SER A 37 8.60 7.10 9.41
CA SER A 37 8.28 6.83 8.02
C SER A 37 7.12 5.83 7.94
N ILE A 38 6.27 5.97 6.91
CA ILE A 38 5.08 5.15 6.71
C ILE A 38 5.24 4.42 5.40
N ILE A 39 5.17 3.10 5.43
CA ILE A 39 5.19 2.23 4.25
C ILE A 39 3.85 1.50 4.20
N LEU A 40 3.11 1.70 3.12
CA LEU A 40 1.88 0.96 2.83
C LEU A 40 2.09 0.10 1.61
N ILE A 41 2.01 -1.21 1.80
CA ILE A 41 2.10 -2.21 0.74
C ILE A 41 0.69 -2.71 0.45
N VAL A 42 0.23 -2.52 -0.77
CA VAL A 42 -1.09 -2.95 -1.23
C VAL A 42 -0.91 -3.98 -2.34
N ALA A 43 -1.47 -5.17 -2.15
CA ALA A 43 -1.59 -6.18 -3.18
C ALA A 43 -2.90 -5.99 -3.94
N GLU A 44 -2.94 -6.32 -5.23
CA GLU A 44 -4.19 -6.32 -6.00
C GLU A 44 -4.83 -7.70 -5.98
N GLY A 45 -6.10 -7.77 -5.54
CA GLY A 45 -6.88 -9.00 -5.61
C GLY A 45 -6.32 -10.16 -4.79
N LEU A 46 -5.66 -9.87 -3.67
CA LEU A 46 -5.20 -10.86 -2.70
C LEU A 46 -6.31 -11.14 -1.70
N GLY A 47 -6.77 -12.37 -1.65
CA GLY A 47 -7.85 -12.77 -0.76
C GLY A 47 -7.45 -12.86 0.70
N TYR A 48 -8.44 -12.81 1.58
CA TYR A 48 -8.25 -12.99 3.02
C TYR A 48 -7.52 -14.30 3.37
N GLY A 49 -7.85 -15.41 2.68
CA GLY A 49 -7.28 -16.75 2.92
C GLY A 49 -5.97 -17.03 2.17
N ASP A 50 -5.36 -16.05 1.51
CA ASP A 50 -4.15 -16.29 0.71
C ASP A 50 -2.84 -16.27 1.50
N LEU A 51 -2.87 -15.90 2.77
CA LEU A 51 -1.69 -15.84 3.63
C LEU A 51 -1.71 -16.97 4.67
N SER A 52 -0.55 -17.57 4.97
CA SER A 52 -0.48 -18.64 5.96
C SER A 52 -0.91 -18.19 7.36
N CYS A 53 -0.62 -16.97 7.78
CA CYS A 53 -1.13 -16.40 9.03
C CYS A 53 -2.64 -16.13 9.01
N TYR A 54 -3.32 -16.22 7.87
CA TYR A 54 -4.78 -16.17 7.72
C TYR A 54 -5.41 -17.51 7.37
N GLY A 55 -4.64 -18.61 7.41
CA GLY A 55 -5.14 -19.97 7.27
C GLY A 55 -4.84 -20.66 5.93
N GLN A 56 -4.00 -20.07 5.07
CA GLN A 56 -3.55 -20.74 3.86
C GLN A 56 -2.73 -22.01 4.19
N THR A 57 -3.09 -23.13 3.57
CA THR A 57 -2.44 -24.42 3.81
C THR A 57 -1.73 -25.00 2.60
N LYS A 58 -2.04 -24.55 1.38
CA LYS A 58 -1.43 -25.06 0.15
C LYS A 58 -0.02 -24.51 -0.11
N PHE A 59 0.24 -23.29 0.36
CA PHE A 59 1.53 -22.63 0.25
C PHE A 59 1.79 -21.73 1.46
N GLN A 60 3.06 -21.33 1.64
CA GLN A 60 3.50 -20.57 2.81
C GLN A 60 3.88 -19.16 2.42
N THR A 61 3.68 -18.22 3.36
CA THR A 61 4.05 -16.80 3.25
C THR A 61 4.89 -16.37 4.46
N PRO A 62 6.12 -16.90 4.62
CA PRO A 62 6.88 -16.80 5.87
C PRO A 62 7.29 -15.37 6.25
N ASN A 63 7.48 -14.47 5.27
CA ASN A 63 7.83 -13.09 5.56
C ASN A 63 6.62 -12.26 6.02
N LEU A 64 5.44 -12.51 5.45
CA LEU A 64 4.18 -11.94 5.91
C LEU A 64 3.75 -12.51 7.26
N ASP A 65 4.01 -13.80 7.51
CA ASP A 65 3.82 -14.41 8.82
C ASP A 65 4.74 -13.77 9.88
N ARG A 66 6.01 -13.50 9.51
CA ARG A 66 6.94 -12.75 10.36
C ARG A 66 6.45 -11.33 10.62
N LEU A 67 5.97 -10.62 9.58
CA LEU A 67 5.39 -9.28 9.73
C LEU A 67 4.23 -9.30 10.73
N ALA A 68 3.35 -10.30 10.66
CA ALA A 68 2.23 -10.48 11.58
C ALA A 68 2.70 -10.84 13.01
N ALA A 69 3.67 -11.73 13.13
CA ALA A 69 4.23 -12.16 14.42
C ALA A 69 4.98 -11.02 15.14
N GLU A 70 5.64 -10.13 14.40
CA GLU A 70 6.35 -8.97 14.93
C GLU A 70 5.44 -7.73 15.09
N GLY A 71 4.14 -7.84 14.78
CA GLY A 71 3.18 -6.74 14.80
C GLY A 71 1.78 -7.17 15.21
N ILE A 72 0.78 -6.64 14.50
CA ILE A 72 -0.64 -6.93 14.69
C ILE A 72 -1.28 -7.38 13.39
N ARG A 73 -2.13 -8.40 13.46
CA ARG A 73 -2.97 -8.92 12.39
C ARG A 73 -4.43 -8.61 12.69
N PHE A 74 -5.14 -8.04 11.72
CA PHE A 74 -6.57 -7.76 11.83
C PHE A 74 -7.41 -8.82 11.14
N THR A 75 -8.45 -9.28 11.81
CA THR A 75 -9.38 -10.27 11.26
C THR A 75 -10.64 -9.65 10.65
N SER A 76 -10.84 -8.34 10.82
CA SER A 76 -12.01 -7.60 10.33
C SER A 76 -11.60 -6.30 9.64
N CYS A 77 -10.72 -6.39 8.63
CA CYS A 77 -10.37 -5.26 7.79
C CYS A 77 -11.07 -5.36 6.43
N TYR A 78 -11.51 -4.24 5.90
CA TYR A 78 -12.30 -4.16 4.67
C TYR A 78 -11.62 -3.29 3.63
N ALA A 79 -11.67 -3.72 2.38
CA ALA A 79 -11.34 -2.92 1.22
C ALA A 79 -12.23 -1.67 1.11
N GLY A 80 -11.78 -0.66 0.42
CA GLY A 80 -12.56 0.54 0.17
C GLY A 80 -13.77 0.29 -0.74
N ASP A 81 -13.64 -0.70 -1.64
CA ASP A 81 -14.71 -1.20 -2.48
C ASP A 81 -14.37 -2.62 -2.95
N ALA A 82 -15.30 -3.28 -3.63
CA ALA A 82 -15.07 -4.61 -4.22
C ALA A 82 -14.26 -4.58 -5.52
N VAL A 83 -13.92 -3.40 -6.06
CA VAL A 83 -13.10 -3.22 -7.26
C VAL A 83 -12.00 -2.18 -7.03
N SER A 84 -10.91 -2.24 -7.83
CA SER A 84 -9.64 -1.60 -7.50
C SER A 84 -9.69 -0.06 -7.47
N SER A 85 -10.15 0.61 -8.54
CA SER A 85 -10.13 2.08 -8.60
C SER A 85 -10.91 2.76 -7.47
N PRO A 86 -12.18 2.40 -7.16
CA PRO A 86 -12.89 2.94 -6.01
C PRO A 86 -12.24 2.61 -4.68
N SER A 87 -11.69 1.40 -4.52
CA SER A 87 -11.02 1.00 -3.29
C SER A 87 -9.76 1.84 -3.04
N ARG A 88 -8.94 2.07 -4.07
CA ARG A 88 -7.75 2.94 -4.00
C ARG A 88 -8.15 4.40 -3.74
N ALA A 89 -9.25 4.89 -4.37
CA ALA A 89 -9.77 6.23 -4.08
C ALA A 89 -10.21 6.38 -2.62
N ALA A 90 -10.93 5.39 -2.08
CA ALA A 90 -11.35 5.38 -0.67
C ALA A 90 -10.14 5.45 0.29
N LEU A 91 -9.11 4.65 0.00
CA LEU A 91 -7.85 4.65 0.74
C LEU A 91 -7.17 6.01 0.73
N MET A 92 -7.08 6.64 -0.45
CA MET A 92 -6.37 7.91 -0.64
C MET A 92 -7.11 9.11 -0.07
N LEU A 93 -8.46 9.08 -0.06
CA LEU A 93 -9.29 10.21 0.33
C LEU A 93 -9.89 10.10 1.73
N GLY A 94 -9.79 8.93 2.37
CA GLY A 94 -10.42 8.69 3.68
C GLY A 94 -11.94 8.71 3.63
N ARG A 95 -12.55 8.33 2.50
CA ARG A 95 -14.00 8.35 2.27
C ARG A 95 -14.52 6.98 1.87
N ASP A 96 -15.72 6.63 2.35
CA ASP A 96 -16.41 5.43 1.91
C ASP A 96 -16.85 5.52 0.43
N SER A 97 -17.10 4.38 -0.21
CA SER A 97 -17.41 4.35 -1.65
C SER A 97 -18.71 5.07 -2.00
N GLY A 98 -19.64 5.23 -1.05
CA GLY A 98 -20.87 6.02 -1.22
C GLY A 98 -20.63 7.52 -1.40
N HIS A 99 -19.51 8.05 -0.87
CA HIS A 99 -19.12 9.46 -0.93
C HIS A 99 -18.08 9.75 -2.02
N LEU A 100 -17.62 8.74 -2.76
CA LEU A 100 -16.67 8.90 -3.86
C LEU A 100 -17.37 9.27 -5.18
N LYS A 101 -16.63 9.91 -6.07
CA LYS A 101 -16.98 10.06 -7.49
C LYS A 101 -16.64 8.78 -8.27
N GLN A 102 -15.56 8.11 -7.88
CA GLN A 102 -15.11 6.81 -8.39
C GLN A 102 -15.99 5.71 -7.76
N ARG A 103 -16.93 5.15 -8.52
CA ARG A 103 -17.87 4.13 -8.03
C ARG A 103 -17.97 2.93 -8.95
N ALA A 104 -17.07 2.84 -9.92
CA ALA A 104 -17.00 1.76 -10.89
C ALA A 104 -15.53 1.49 -11.21
N ASP A 105 -15.25 0.32 -11.74
CA ASP A 105 -13.91 -0.06 -12.20
C ASP A 105 -13.65 0.56 -13.58
N VAL A 106 -13.61 1.88 -13.60
CA VAL A 106 -13.37 2.69 -14.82
C VAL A 106 -12.40 3.81 -14.46
N ASP A 107 -11.62 4.23 -15.41
CA ASP A 107 -10.67 5.33 -15.25
C ASP A 107 -11.40 6.67 -15.05
N VAL A 108 -11.70 6.99 -13.80
CA VAL A 108 -12.20 8.30 -13.38
C VAL A 108 -11.11 8.98 -12.57
N PRO A 109 -10.38 9.94 -13.14
CA PRO A 109 -9.33 10.63 -12.42
C PRO A 109 -9.83 11.32 -11.15
N LEU A 110 -8.99 11.35 -10.11
CA LEU A 110 -9.25 12.17 -8.93
C LEU A 110 -9.42 13.64 -9.36
N ALA A 111 -10.43 14.30 -8.83
CA ALA A 111 -10.70 15.70 -9.12
C ALA A 111 -9.63 16.61 -8.49
N ALA A 112 -9.48 17.81 -9.02
CA ALA A 112 -8.48 18.76 -8.53
C ALA A 112 -8.64 19.10 -7.05
N ASP A 113 -9.89 19.14 -6.56
CA ASP A 113 -10.28 19.41 -5.18
C ASP A 113 -10.24 18.18 -4.24
N ASP A 114 -10.02 16.99 -4.77
CA ASP A 114 -9.82 15.80 -3.96
C ASP A 114 -8.44 15.83 -3.30
N ILE A 115 -8.42 15.97 -1.98
CA ILE A 115 -7.18 16.05 -1.18
C ILE A 115 -6.81 14.65 -0.69
N THR A 116 -5.64 14.18 -1.11
CA THR A 116 -5.14 12.84 -0.78
C THR A 116 -4.29 12.84 0.47
N ILE A 117 -4.12 11.64 1.05
CA ILE A 117 -3.17 11.41 2.14
C ILE A 117 -1.74 11.86 1.78
N ALA A 118 -1.30 11.63 0.52
CA ALA A 118 0.04 12.03 0.10
C ALA A 118 0.22 13.55 0.11
N GLN A 119 -0.80 14.32 -0.33
CA GLN A 119 -0.76 15.79 -0.23
C GLN A 119 -0.67 16.27 1.23
N ILE A 120 -1.44 15.66 2.14
CA ILE A 120 -1.45 16.02 3.56
C ILE A 120 -0.09 15.72 4.20
N LEU A 121 0.46 14.54 3.95
CA LEU A 121 1.77 14.15 4.49
C LEU A 121 2.90 15.00 3.90
N LYS A 122 2.88 15.27 2.59
CA LYS A 122 3.85 16.17 1.92
C LYS A 122 3.85 17.56 2.52
N GLN A 123 2.67 18.18 2.70
CA GLN A 123 2.53 19.49 3.36
C GLN A 123 3.08 19.49 4.79
N SER A 124 3.09 18.33 5.43
CA SER A 124 3.63 18.14 6.78
C SER A 124 5.11 17.76 6.79
N GLY A 125 5.80 17.83 5.65
CA GLY A 125 7.23 17.63 5.53
C GLY A 125 7.67 16.18 5.29
N TYR A 126 6.75 15.27 4.97
CA TYR A 126 7.12 13.94 4.46
C TYR A 126 7.65 14.05 3.02
N HIS A 127 8.61 13.19 2.69
CA HIS A 127 8.91 12.88 1.30
C HIS A 127 8.01 11.75 0.83
N THR A 128 7.36 11.90 -0.31
CA THR A 128 6.27 11.00 -0.71
C THR A 128 6.61 10.26 -2.00
N GLY A 129 6.52 8.94 -1.98
CA GLY A 129 6.74 8.09 -3.14
C GLY A 129 5.56 7.18 -3.43
N LEU A 130 5.25 7.02 -4.71
CA LEU A 130 4.34 6.03 -5.24
C LEU A 130 5.09 5.11 -6.19
N ILE A 131 5.05 3.82 -5.91
CA ILE A 131 5.65 2.81 -6.78
C ILE A 131 4.58 1.75 -7.09
N GLY A 132 4.40 1.45 -8.37
CA GLY A 132 3.41 0.48 -8.82
C GLY A 132 2.25 1.09 -9.61
N GLU A 133 1.09 0.48 -9.52
CA GLU A 133 -0.11 0.94 -10.24
C GLU A 133 -0.83 2.03 -9.47
N TRP A 134 -1.28 3.06 -10.22
CA TRP A 134 -2.01 4.18 -9.64
C TRP A 134 -3.52 4.09 -9.85
N ASP A 135 -3.97 4.01 -11.09
CA ASP A 135 -5.37 3.81 -11.51
C ASP A 135 -6.36 4.91 -11.00
N LEU A 136 -5.85 6.11 -10.73
CA LEU A 136 -6.65 7.26 -10.28
C LEU A 136 -6.37 8.53 -11.09
N GLY A 137 -5.88 8.36 -12.32
CA GLY A 137 -5.61 9.40 -13.29
C GLY A 137 -4.15 9.48 -13.73
N GLY A 138 -3.96 9.59 -15.04
CA GLY A 138 -2.65 9.62 -15.70
C GLY A 138 -2.15 11.02 -16.01
N ASP A 139 -1.11 11.06 -16.82
CA ASP A 139 -0.51 12.30 -17.33
C ASP A 139 -1.54 13.23 -17.97
N GLY A 140 -1.42 14.51 -17.70
CA GLY A 140 -2.35 15.55 -18.18
C GLY A 140 -3.66 15.64 -17.41
N THR A 141 -3.92 14.78 -16.42
CA THR A 141 -5.14 14.84 -15.59
C THR A 141 -4.88 15.47 -14.22
N SER A 142 -5.95 15.93 -13.56
CA SER A 142 -5.87 16.39 -12.15
C SER A 142 -5.53 15.25 -11.19
N GLY A 143 -5.77 14.00 -11.59
CA GLY A 143 -5.50 12.80 -10.80
C GLY A 143 -4.07 12.28 -10.91
N ALA A 144 -3.21 12.85 -11.74
CA ALA A 144 -1.82 12.41 -11.87
C ALA A 144 -1.09 12.37 -10.51
N PRO A 145 -0.22 11.38 -10.25
CA PRO A 145 0.42 11.19 -8.95
C PRO A 145 1.08 12.44 -8.36
N TRP A 146 1.80 13.23 -9.18
CA TRP A 146 2.45 14.48 -8.75
C TRP A 146 1.46 15.59 -8.41
N ASN A 147 0.29 15.62 -9.07
CA ASN A 147 -0.81 16.52 -8.73
C ASN A 147 -1.51 16.10 -7.43
N LYS A 148 -1.35 14.83 -7.05
CA LYS A 148 -1.94 14.21 -5.86
C LYS A 148 -0.94 14.02 -4.71
N GLY A 149 0.20 14.72 -4.80
CA GLY A 149 1.11 14.91 -3.67
C GLY A 149 2.28 13.95 -3.61
N PHE A 150 2.51 13.13 -4.62
CA PHE A 150 3.71 12.30 -4.67
C PHE A 150 4.90 13.08 -5.23
N ASP A 151 6.01 13.07 -4.51
CA ASP A 151 7.29 13.66 -4.94
C ASP A 151 7.98 12.77 -5.97
N GLU A 152 7.84 11.46 -5.85
CA GLU A 152 8.39 10.48 -6.78
C GLU A 152 7.32 9.49 -7.23
N PHE A 153 7.38 9.10 -8.51
CA PHE A 153 6.53 8.05 -9.08
C PHE A 153 7.36 7.11 -9.96
N ALA A 154 7.12 5.81 -9.82
CA ALA A 154 7.65 4.78 -10.71
C ALA A 154 6.57 3.71 -10.92
N GLY A 155 6.00 3.60 -12.11
CA GLY A 155 4.90 2.64 -12.30
C GLY A 155 4.04 2.92 -13.52
N TYR A 156 2.75 2.63 -13.38
CA TYR A 156 1.78 2.73 -14.47
C TYR A 156 0.50 3.41 -13.99
N PHE A 157 -0.12 4.16 -14.92
CA PHE A 157 -1.39 4.82 -14.67
C PHE A 157 -2.57 3.92 -14.98
N ASP A 158 -2.41 3.08 -16.02
CA ASP A 158 -3.45 2.21 -16.56
C ASP A 158 -3.06 0.74 -16.34
N PRO A 159 -3.94 -0.07 -15.72
CA PRO A 159 -3.73 -1.51 -15.58
C PRO A 159 -3.49 -2.24 -16.93
N ALA A 160 -4.02 -1.71 -18.04
CA ALA A 160 -3.82 -2.29 -19.38
C ALA A 160 -2.34 -2.30 -19.81
N ASP A 161 -1.54 -1.33 -19.36
CA ASP A 161 -0.10 -1.26 -19.68
C ASP A 161 0.70 -2.46 -19.12
N THR A 162 0.15 -3.16 -18.14
CA THR A 162 0.86 -4.23 -17.41
C THR A 162 0.15 -5.59 -17.44
N GLU A 163 -0.79 -5.82 -18.35
CA GLU A 163 -1.57 -7.08 -18.42
C GLU A 163 -0.72 -8.35 -18.48
N ASN A 164 0.45 -8.27 -19.12
CA ASN A 164 1.37 -9.40 -19.27
C ASN A 164 2.52 -9.41 -18.28
N PHE A 165 2.62 -8.42 -17.37
CA PHE A 165 3.71 -8.20 -16.40
C PHE A 165 5.11 -7.98 -17.01
N TYR A 166 5.20 -7.72 -18.33
CA TYR A 166 6.45 -7.48 -19.08
C TYR A 166 6.28 -6.30 -20.05
N ALA A 167 5.76 -5.18 -19.54
CA ALA A 167 5.69 -3.95 -20.32
C ALA A 167 7.08 -3.53 -20.81
N ASP A 168 7.16 -2.90 -21.97
CA ASP A 168 8.41 -2.45 -22.59
C ASP A 168 8.84 -1.03 -22.16
N PHE A 169 8.12 -0.45 -21.22
CA PHE A 169 8.43 0.84 -20.60
C PHE A 169 7.94 0.88 -19.15
N MET A 170 8.40 1.87 -18.40
CA MET A 170 7.84 2.27 -17.10
C MET A 170 7.79 3.79 -17.01
N TRP A 171 6.69 4.33 -16.51
CA TRP A 171 6.60 5.75 -16.20
C TRP A 171 7.46 6.11 -15.00
N ARG A 172 8.15 7.24 -15.11
CA ARG A 172 8.91 7.82 -14.01
C ARG A 172 8.59 9.31 -13.87
N TYR A 173 8.41 9.73 -12.63
CA TYR A 173 8.40 11.13 -12.25
C TYR A 173 9.33 11.34 -11.05
N ALA A 174 10.16 12.37 -11.13
CA ALA A 174 10.96 12.80 -10.01
C ALA A 174 11.21 14.31 -10.10
N PRO A 175 11.12 15.06 -8.99
CA PRO A 175 11.40 16.48 -9.01
C PRO A 175 12.88 16.75 -9.25
N LYS A 176 13.18 17.86 -9.86
CA LYS A 176 14.50 18.37 -10.19
C LYS A 176 15.54 18.26 -9.06
N SER A 177 15.12 18.51 -7.84
CA SER A 177 16.00 18.48 -6.66
C SER A 177 16.57 17.07 -6.33
N ILE A 178 15.93 16.02 -6.85
CA ILE A 178 16.32 14.62 -6.57
C ILE A 178 17.24 14.07 -7.67
N LEU A 179 17.02 14.48 -8.93
CA LEU A 179 17.67 13.85 -10.10
C LEU A 179 19.15 14.18 -10.25
N ASN A 180 19.59 15.35 -9.89
CA ASN A 180 21.01 15.68 -9.87
C ASN A 180 21.31 17.04 -9.21
N PRO A 181 21.87 17.08 -8.02
CA PRO A 181 22.27 18.36 -7.39
C PRO A 181 23.39 19.08 -8.13
N THR A 182 24.14 18.39 -9.02
CA THR A 182 25.28 18.95 -9.76
C THR A 182 24.95 19.33 -11.20
N ASN A 183 23.93 18.71 -11.80
CA ASN A 183 23.49 19.05 -13.16
C ASN A 183 22.29 19.98 -13.07
N HIS A 184 22.43 21.23 -13.32
CA HIS A 184 21.40 22.29 -13.28
C HIS A 184 20.18 22.02 -14.20
N GLN A 185 19.58 20.81 -14.09
CA GLN A 185 18.30 20.54 -14.72
C GLN A 185 17.26 21.51 -14.16
N ARG A 186 16.61 22.23 -15.04
CA ARG A 186 15.67 23.30 -14.67
C ARG A 186 14.25 22.83 -14.48
N GLU A 187 13.94 21.58 -14.81
CA GLU A 187 12.58 21.02 -14.84
C GLU A 187 12.51 19.67 -14.13
N ASP A 188 11.35 19.32 -13.62
CA ASP A 188 11.05 17.98 -13.11
C ASP A 188 11.13 16.98 -14.25
N TYR A 189 11.58 15.77 -13.96
CA TYR A 189 11.59 14.69 -14.92
C TYR A 189 10.23 14.00 -14.94
N LEU A 190 9.61 13.92 -16.09
CA LEU A 190 8.48 13.05 -16.38
C LEU A 190 8.74 12.35 -17.72
N GLY A 191 8.70 11.05 -17.73
CA GLY A 191 8.92 10.29 -18.95
C GLY A 191 8.63 8.81 -18.85
N ARG A 192 8.55 8.18 -20.01
CA ARG A 192 8.49 6.73 -20.17
C ARG A 192 9.92 6.21 -20.32
N GLU A 193 10.44 5.54 -19.30
CA GLU A 193 11.74 4.88 -19.38
C GLU A 193 11.58 3.55 -20.13
N PRO A 194 12.32 3.34 -21.24
CA PRO A 194 12.22 2.10 -22.00
C PRO A 194 12.84 0.93 -21.24
N LEU A 195 12.14 -0.20 -21.22
CA LEU A 195 12.63 -1.48 -20.72
C LEU A 195 13.06 -2.34 -21.91
N ILE A 196 14.28 -2.11 -22.38
CA ILE A 196 14.81 -2.68 -23.63
C ILE A 196 14.75 -4.21 -23.64
N THR A 197 14.95 -4.83 -22.48
CA THR A 197 14.88 -6.30 -22.31
C THR A 197 13.48 -6.87 -22.52
N ASN A 198 12.43 -6.03 -22.50
CA ASN A 198 11.05 -6.39 -22.77
C ASN A 198 10.57 -5.96 -24.17
N ALA A 199 11.41 -5.25 -24.92
CA ALA A 199 11.05 -4.73 -26.24
C ALA A 199 10.59 -5.84 -27.21
N GLY A 200 9.59 -5.54 -28.03
CA GLY A 200 9.05 -6.49 -29.01
C GLY A 200 8.33 -7.70 -28.39
N GLY A 201 7.87 -7.60 -27.14
CA GLY A 201 7.16 -8.67 -26.43
C GLY A 201 8.09 -9.70 -25.77
N ALA A 202 9.39 -9.39 -25.68
CA ALA A 202 10.32 -10.19 -24.90
C ALA A 202 9.96 -10.14 -23.38
N LYS A 203 10.44 -11.15 -22.63
CA LYS A 203 10.16 -11.30 -21.19
C LYS A 203 11.48 -11.25 -20.41
N GLY A 204 12.18 -10.11 -20.49
CA GLY A 204 13.47 -9.93 -19.83
C GLY A 204 13.34 -9.53 -18.37
N GLU A 205 12.54 -8.50 -18.06
CA GLU A 205 12.36 -7.97 -16.72
C GLU A 205 10.90 -8.04 -16.29
N TYR A 206 10.66 -8.72 -15.16
CA TYR A 206 9.33 -8.86 -14.57
C TYR A 206 8.98 -7.59 -13.78
N ILE A 207 7.86 -6.95 -14.12
CA ILE A 207 7.45 -5.65 -13.56
C ILE A 207 7.41 -5.61 -12.02
N PRO A 208 6.83 -6.60 -11.31
CA PRO A 208 6.86 -6.59 -9.85
C PRO A 208 8.25 -6.64 -9.23
N ASP A 209 9.24 -7.27 -9.90
CA ASP A 209 10.64 -7.23 -9.47
C ASP A 209 11.20 -5.80 -9.58
N LEU A 210 10.85 -5.07 -10.66
CA LEU A 210 11.26 -3.67 -10.86
C LEU A 210 10.63 -2.74 -9.83
N PHE A 211 9.36 -2.95 -9.47
CA PHE A 211 8.72 -2.19 -8.40
C PHE A 211 9.44 -2.38 -7.07
N THR A 212 9.80 -3.62 -6.74
CA THR A 212 10.57 -3.93 -5.52
C THR A 212 11.92 -3.23 -5.54
N LYS A 213 12.66 -3.31 -6.65
CA LYS A 213 13.95 -2.62 -6.81
C LYS A 213 13.81 -1.10 -6.66
N ALA A 214 12.77 -0.51 -7.25
CA ALA A 214 12.49 0.92 -7.12
C ALA A 214 12.15 1.30 -5.66
N ALA A 215 11.37 0.47 -4.95
CA ALA A 215 11.02 0.69 -3.54
C ALA A 215 12.26 0.61 -2.62
N LEU A 216 13.13 -0.36 -2.84
CA LEU A 216 14.40 -0.49 -2.09
C LEU A 216 15.30 0.73 -2.31
N ASN A 217 15.41 1.21 -3.55
CA ASN A 217 16.16 2.43 -3.89
C ASN A 217 15.52 3.67 -3.24
N PHE A 218 14.19 3.80 -3.28
CA PHE A 218 13.48 4.90 -2.62
C PHE A 218 13.79 4.93 -1.12
N ILE A 219 13.69 3.78 -0.43
CA ILE A 219 13.99 3.68 1.01
C ILE A 219 15.46 4.05 1.28
N MET A 220 16.39 3.55 0.46
CA MET A 220 17.82 3.84 0.59
C MET A 220 18.12 5.34 0.42
N ASN A 221 17.52 5.99 -0.57
CA ASN A 221 17.75 7.40 -0.88
C ASN A 221 17.09 8.34 0.15
N ASN A 222 16.06 7.87 0.85
CA ASN A 222 15.30 8.65 1.84
C ASN A 222 15.58 8.24 3.31
N GLN A 223 16.64 7.44 3.54
CA GLN A 223 17.08 7.13 4.90
C GLN A 223 17.56 8.39 5.62
N PRO A 224 17.43 8.45 6.96
CA PRO A 224 17.99 9.53 7.74
C PRO A 224 19.53 9.55 7.65
N ASP A 225 20.09 10.59 7.09
CA ASP A 225 21.54 10.83 6.98
C ASP A 225 21.91 12.25 7.42
N GLN A 226 23.16 12.67 7.17
CA GLN A 226 23.62 14.02 7.49
C GLN A 226 22.89 15.13 6.74
N PHE A 227 22.32 14.84 5.58
CA PHE A 227 21.60 15.81 4.73
C PHE A 227 20.10 15.74 4.95
N ASN A 228 19.55 14.59 5.37
CA ASN A 228 18.11 14.31 5.47
C ASN A 228 17.71 13.86 6.88
N ARG A 229 18.27 14.50 7.93
CA ARG A 229 18.25 14.05 9.33
C ARG A 229 16.88 13.75 9.93
N TYR A 230 15.85 14.45 9.47
CA TYR A 230 14.55 14.45 10.15
C TYR A 230 13.37 14.40 9.21
N ARG A 231 13.60 14.11 7.94
CA ARG A 231 12.54 14.04 6.95
C ARG A 231 12.02 12.61 6.87
N PRO A 232 10.84 12.31 7.46
CA PRO A 232 10.22 11.02 7.27
C PRO A 232 9.72 10.89 5.83
N PHE A 233 9.48 9.66 5.38
CA PHE A 233 8.86 9.42 4.09
C PHE A 233 7.54 8.66 4.21
N PHE A 234 6.69 8.84 3.21
CA PHE A 234 5.53 8.00 2.94
C PHE A 234 5.77 7.28 1.62
N LEU A 235 5.79 5.96 1.65
CA LEU A 235 5.89 5.10 0.48
C LEU A 235 4.59 4.32 0.33
N LEU A 236 3.87 4.57 -0.77
CA LEU A 236 2.78 3.72 -1.24
C LEU A 236 3.33 2.78 -2.30
N LEU A 237 3.23 1.48 -2.06
CA LEU A 237 3.72 0.42 -2.94
C LEU A 237 2.55 -0.45 -3.37
N ASN A 238 2.05 -0.23 -4.58
CA ASN A 238 0.91 -0.92 -5.16
C ASN A 238 1.36 -2.01 -6.13
N TYR A 239 1.33 -3.27 -5.67
CA TYR A 239 1.61 -4.42 -6.52
C TYR A 239 0.38 -4.90 -7.25
N LYS A 240 0.49 -5.12 -8.57
CA LYS A 240 -0.55 -5.76 -9.38
C LYS A 240 -0.76 -7.25 -9.05
N ILE A 241 0.08 -7.85 -8.25
CA ILE A 241 0.04 -9.28 -7.89
C ILE A 241 -0.68 -9.51 -6.56
N PRO A 242 -1.38 -10.67 -6.45
CA PRO A 242 -1.60 -11.74 -7.43
C PRO A 242 -2.72 -11.46 -8.45
N GLY A 243 -3.15 -10.21 -8.53
CA GLY A 243 -4.34 -9.65 -9.15
C GLY A 243 -4.56 -9.90 -10.63
N ALA A 244 -5.19 -8.91 -11.24
CA ALA A 244 -5.99 -8.96 -12.45
C ALA A 244 -5.41 -9.72 -13.65
N GLY A 245 -6.26 -10.41 -14.38
CA GLY A 245 -5.92 -11.02 -15.66
C GLY A 245 -5.33 -12.42 -15.56
N ARG A 246 -4.38 -12.74 -16.43
CA ARG A 246 -3.72 -14.05 -16.43
C ARG A 246 -2.62 -14.09 -15.41
N ALA A 247 -2.57 -15.15 -14.61
CA ALA A 247 -1.44 -15.37 -13.69
C ALA A 247 -0.17 -15.68 -14.52
N VAL A 248 0.70 -14.68 -14.66
CA VAL A 248 1.96 -14.76 -15.42
C VAL A 248 3.12 -14.53 -14.46
N VAL A 249 4.06 -15.45 -14.46
CA VAL A 249 5.27 -15.41 -13.62
C VAL A 249 6.50 -15.79 -14.44
N PRO A 250 7.70 -15.35 -14.06
CA PRO A 250 8.94 -15.83 -14.70
C PRO A 250 9.15 -17.35 -14.52
N THR A 251 8.69 -17.89 -13.39
CA THR A 251 8.73 -19.30 -13.06
C THR A 251 7.63 -19.61 -12.05
N ASP A 252 7.02 -20.78 -12.15
CA ASP A 252 6.04 -21.31 -11.21
C ASP A 252 6.69 -22.01 -9.98
N ALA A 253 8.03 -21.98 -9.89
CA ALA A 253 8.72 -22.46 -8.69
C ALA A 253 8.30 -21.65 -7.45
N PRO A 254 8.17 -22.33 -6.28
CA PRO A 254 8.53 -23.72 -6.00
C PRO A 254 7.44 -24.76 -6.34
N PHE A 255 6.36 -24.38 -7.03
CA PHE A 255 5.18 -25.22 -7.25
C PHE A 255 5.21 -26.01 -8.57
N SER A 256 6.33 -26.02 -9.31
CA SER A 256 6.46 -26.69 -10.61
C SER A 256 6.15 -28.20 -10.53
N GLY A 257 6.49 -28.84 -9.42
CA GLY A 257 6.25 -30.27 -9.19
C GLY A 257 4.84 -30.63 -8.71
N GLU A 258 4.01 -29.64 -8.38
CA GLU A 258 2.67 -29.88 -7.87
C GLU A 258 1.72 -30.35 -9.00
N ALA A 259 0.81 -31.27 -8.67
CA ALA A 259 -0.23 -31.74 -9.58
C ALA A 259 -1.43 -30.76 -9.68
N TRP A 260 -1.16 -29.46 -9.63
CA TRP A 260 -2.17 -28.39 -9.70
C TRP A 260 -2.37 -27.91 -11.13
N PRO A 261 -3.54 -27.29 -11.45
CA PRO A 261 -3.70 -26.54 -12.68
C PRO A 261 -2.64 -25.45 -12.83
N GLN A 262 -2.13 -25.24 -14.05
CA GLN A 262 -1.05 -24.26 -14.27
C GLN A 262 -1.37 -22.83 -13.78
N PRO A 263 -2.62 -22.29 -13.97
CA PRO A 263 -2.96 -20.98 -13.42
C PRO A 263 -2.82 -20.89 -11.90
N GLU A 264 -3.14 -21.98 -11.18
CA GLU A 264 -3.02 -22.05 -9.72
C GLU A 264 -1.56 -22.08 -9.25
N LYS A 265 -0.69 -22.82 -9.96
CA LYS A 265 0.76 -22.79 -9.70
C LYS A 265 1.31 -21.39 -9.88
N ASN A 266 0.95 -20.75 -11.00
CA ASN A 266 1.40 -19.39 -11.30
C ASN A 266 0.93 -18.39 -10.25
N ARG A 267 -0.35 -18.47 -9.83
CA ARG A 267 -0.90 -17.61 -8.79
C ARG A 267 -0.19 -17.82 -7.44
N ALA A 268 0.02 -19.06 -7.02
CA ALA A 268 0.78 -19.36 -5.81
C ALA A 268 2.22 -18.82 -5.88
N ALA A 269 2.87 -18.94 -7.06
CA ALA A 269 4.20 -18.39 -7.28
C ALA A 269 4.21 -16.84 -7.24
N MET A 270 3.17 -16.17 -7.73
CA MET A 270 3.02 -14.71 -7.58
C MET A 270 2.93 -14.31 -6.11
N ILE A 271 2.15 -15.04 -5.29
CA ILE A 271 2.00 -14.78 -3.86
C ILE A 271 3.32 -15.05 -3.12
N ALA A 272 4.01 -16.14 -3.45
CA ALA A 272 5.32 -16.43 -2.87
C ALA A 272 6.37 -15.37 -3.22
N ARG A 273 6.34 -14.81 -4.44
CA ARG A 273 7.20 -13.67 -4.81
C ARG A 273 6.84 -12.41 -4.03
N LEU A 274 5.54 -12.10 -3.90
CA LEU A 274 5.08 -10.97 -3.10
C LEU A 274 5.56 -11.06 -1.65
N ASP A 275 5.45 -12.25 -1.05
CA ASP A 275 6.01 -12.54 0.27
C ASP A 275 7.51 -12.27 0.32
N GLY A 276 8.25 -12.74 -0.69
CA GLY A 276 9.69 -12.48 -0.82
C GLY A 276 10.04 -10.99 -0.95
N TYR A 277 9.22 -10.20 -1.65
CA TYR A 277 9.40 -8.75 -1.77
C TYR A 277 9.19 -8.04 -0.43
N VAL A 278 8.18 -8.45 0.34
CA VAL A 278 8.00 -7.93 1.71
C VAL A 278 9.22 -8.26 2.57
N GLY A 279 9.76 -9.49 2.45
CA GLY A 279 11.01 -9.88 3.13
C GLY A 279 12.17 -8.95 2.81
N GLN A 280 12.40 -8.65 1.53
CA GLN A 280 13.47 -7.74 1.09
C GLN A 280 13.31 -6.33 1.66
N LEU A 281 12.07 -5.80 1.70
CA LEU A 281 11.79 -4.48 2.28
C LEU A 281 12.10 -4.45 3.78
N LEU A 282 11.69 -5.48 4.53
CA LEU A 282 11.98 -5.58 5.96
C LEU A 282 13.48 -5.70 6.24
N GLU A 283 14.21 -6.47 5.44
CA GLU A 283 15.67 -6.57 5.53
C GLU A 283 16.37 -5.25 5.21
N GLN A 284 15.88 -4.52 4.21
CA GLN A 284 16.42 -3.19 3.87
C GLN A 284 16.24 -2.21 5.03
N LEU A 285 15.06 -2.16 5.64
CA LEU A 285 14.83 -1.33 6.83
C LEU A 285 15.75 -1.71 7.99
N GLN A 286 15.99 -3.00 8.18
CA GLN A 286 16.93 -3.48 9.21
C GLN A 286 18.37 -3.06 8.91
N LYS A 287 18.85 -3.25 7.69
CA LYS A 287 20.21 -2.87 7.25
C LYS A 287 20.47 -1.38 7.41
N LEU A 288 19.44 -0.55 7.19
CA LEU A 288 19.53 0.91 7.32
C LEU A 288 19.26 1.41 8.76
N GLY A 289 19.04 0.52 9.74
CA GLY A 289 18.71 0.91 11.11
C GLY A 289 17.37 1.62 11.26
N MET A 290 16.44 1.43 10.33
CA MET A 290 15.14 2.09 10.30
C MET A 290 14.02 1.27 10.92
N THR A 291 14.29 0.08 11.42
CA THR A 291 13.30 -0.89 11.91
C THR A 291 12.30 -0.27 12.89
N ASN A 292 12.77 0.53 13.85
CA ASN A 292 11.95 1.14 14.90
C ASN A 292 11.41 2.53 14.48
N ASN A 293 11.84 3.05 13.34
CA ASN A 293 11.46 4.37 12.86
C ASN A 293 10.60 4.34 11.58
N ALA A 294 10.14 3.17 11.21
CA ALA A 294 9.20 2.97 10.10
C ALA A 294 8.06 2.06 10.54
N VAL A 295 6.84 2.47 10.25
CA VAL A 295 5.67 1.62 10.34
C VAL A 295 5.39 1.01 8.96
N VAL A 296 5.19 -0.30 8.92
CA VAL A 296 4.89 -1.05 7.70
C VAL A 296 3.49 -1.62 7.81
N PHE A 297 2.64 -1.28 6.84
CA PHE A 297 1.32 -1.86 6.64
C PHE A 297 1.32 -2.74 5.40
N PHE A 298 0.63 -3.87 5.47
CA PHE A 298 0.37 -4.75 4.34
C PHE A 298 -1.13 -5.05 4.25
N THR A 299 -1.71 -4.87 3.05
CA THR A 299 -3.13 -5.16 2.79
C THR A 299 -3.37 -5.53 1.32
N SER A 300 -4.64 -5.76 0.98
CA SER A 300 -5.12 -5.89 -0.41
C SER A 300 -6.11 -4.77 -0.71
N ASP A 301 -6.21 -4.41 -2.00
CA ASP A 301 -7.21 -3.43 -2.45
C ASP A 301 -8.61 -4.02 -2.58
N THR A 302 -8.74 -5.34 -2.82
CA THR A 302 -10.01 -6.06 -2.96
C THR A 302 -9.87 -7.51 -2.47
N GLY A 303 -10.99 -8.22 -2.38
CA GLY A 303 -11.00 -9.67 -2.23
C GLY A 303 -10.36 -10.38 -3.44
N PRO A 304 -10.28 -11.74 -3.41
CA PRO A 304 -9.50 -12.51 -4.38
C PRO A 304 -10.11 -12.44 -5.78
N GLN A 305 -9.23 -12.45 -6.77
CA GLN A 305 -9.62 -12.65 -8.16
C GLN A 305 -10.00 -14.10 -8.45
N SER A 306 -10.97 -14.28 -9.35
CA SER A 306 -11.39 -15.59 -9.87
C SER A 306 -11.58 -15.52 -11.37
N ASN A 307 -10.51 -15.13 -12.10
CA ASN A 307 -10.48 -15.03 -13.57
C ASN A 307 -9.15 -15.54 -14.11
N GLY A 308 -8.97 -15.50 -15.42
CA GLY A 308 -7.72 -15.94 -16.08
C GLY A 308 -7.40 -17.43 -15.89
N GLY A 309 -8.38 -18.25 -15.55
CA GLY A 309 -8.22 -19.68 -15.29
C GLY A 309 -7.91 -20.01 -13.82
N VAL A 310 -7.92 -19.01 -12.94
CA VAL A 310 -7.77 -19.18 -11.48
C VAL A 310 -9.16 -19.43 -10.87
N ASP A 311 -9.26 -20.43 -10.00
CA ASP A 311 -10.42 -20.68 -9.15
C ASP A 311 -10.09 -20.32 -7.69
N SER A 312 -10.71 -19.27 -7.17
CA SER A 312 -10.51 -18.83 -5.78
C SER A 312 -10.86 -19.92 -4.73
N LYS A 313 -11.68 -20.89 -5.10
CA LYS A 313 -12.03 -22.04 -4.25
C LYS A 313 -10.89 -23.07 -4.15
N PHE A 314 -10.03 -23.15 -5.18
CA PHE A 314 -8.91 -24.09 -5.19
C PHE A 314 -7.98 -23.89 -3.98
N SER A 315 -7.59 -22.66 -3.72
CA SER A 315 -6.74 -22.27 -2.59
C SER A 315 -7.51 -21.67 -1.41
N GLN A 316 -8.85 -21.69 -1.45
CA GLN A 316 -9.70 -21.03 -0.45
C GLN A 316 -9.31 -19.56 -0.24
N SER A 317 -9.07 -18.86 -1.33
CA SER A 317 -8.51 -17.50 -1.31
C SER A 317 -9.34 -16.50 -0.51
N ALA A 318 -10.68 -16.63 -0.52
CA ALA A 318 -11.56 -15.82 0.32
C ALA A 318 -11.62 -16.29 1.79
N GLY A 319 -10.91 -17.36 2.16
CA GLY A 319 -11.08 -18.02 3.45
C GLY A 319 -12.48 -18.60 3.61
N PRO A 320 -13.14 -18.41 4.76
CA PRO A 320 -14.49 -18.92 5.00
C PRO A 320 -15.60 -18.04 4.39
N PHE A 321 -15.24 -16.94 3.70
CA PHE A 321 -16.18 -15.93 3.28
C PHE A 321 -16.70 -16.18 1.87
N ARG A 322 -17.95 -15.78 1.62
CA ARG A 322 -18.59 -15.80 0.31
C ARG A 322 -18.11 -14.63 -0.53
N GLY A 323 -17.96 -14.84 -1.84
CA GLY A 323 -17.67 -13.80 -2.82
C GLY A 323 -16.20 -13.66 -3.17
N VAL A 324 -15.97 -12.91 -4.22
CA VAL A 324 -14.67 -12.59 -4.81
C VAL A 324 -14.65 -11.13 -5.24
N ARG A 325 -13.57 -10.63 -5.82
CA ARG A 325 -13.51 -9.27 -6.42
C ARG A 325 -14.73 -9.02 -7.30
N GLY A 326 -15.38 -7.89 -7.08
CA GLY A 326 -16.63 -7.48 -7.73
C GLY A 326 -17.89 -7.83 -6.95
N ASP A 327 -17.80 -8.69 -5.93
CA ASP A 327 -18.92 -9.02 -5.06
C ASP A 327 -18.90 -8.18 -3.79
N LEU A 328 -20.07 -7.68 -3.37
CA LEU A 328 -20.22 -6.92 -2.12
C LEU A 328 -20.53 -7.82 -0.90
N TYR A 329 -20.15 -9.10 -0.95
CA TYR A 329 -20.14 -10.02 0.18
C TYR A 329 -18.80 -9.95 0.92
N GLU A 330 -18.74 -10.56 2.11
CA GLU A 330 -17.53 -10.54 2.96
C GLU A 330 -16.27 -10.96 2.20
N GLY A 331 -16.32 -12.00 1.33
CA GLY A 331 -15.16 -12.46 0.58
C GLY A 331 -14.64 -11.50 -0.49
N GLY A 332 -15.50 -10.62 -1.03
CA GLY A 332 -15.09 -9.57 -1.96
C GLY A 332 -14.58 -8.31 -1.28
N LEU A 333 -14.98 -8.07 -0.04
CA LEU A 333 -14.70 -6.86 0.71
C LEU A 333 -13.67 -7.05 1.82
N ARG A 334 -13.68 -8.21 2.52
CA ARG A 334 -12.79 -8.48 3.64
C ARG A 334 -11.41 -8.89 3.15
N VAL A 335 -10.39 -8.17 3.61
CA VAL A 335 -9.01 -8.31 3.15
C VAL A 335 -8.05 -8.53 4.31
N PRO A 336 -6.88 -9.16 4.09
CA PRO A 336 -5.85 -9.21 5.11
C PRO A 336 -5.34 -7.81 5.42
N MET A 337 -5.03 -7.55 6.69
CA MET A 337 -4.36 -6.33 7.14
C MET A 337 -3.40 -6.67 8.25
N ILE A 338 -2.14 -6.32 8.05
CA ILE A 338 -1.05 -6.51 9.00
C ILE A 338 -0.35 -5.18 9.18
N ALA A 339 -0.02 -4.83 10.41
CA ALA A 339 0.78 -3.65 10.71
C ALA A 339 1.93 -4.01 11.67
N ARG A 340 3.12 -3.48 11.39
CA ARG A 340 4.31 -3.69 12.20
C ARG A 340 5.02 -2.36 12.45
N TRP A 341 5.25 -2.06 13.72
CA TRP A 341 6.07 -0.94 14.17
C TRP A 341 6.72 -1.33 15.50
N PRO A 342 7.91 -1.91 15.47
CA PRO A 342 8.59 -2.32 16.70
C PRO A 342 8.68 -1.20 17.73
N ASP A 343 8.62 -1.54 19.01
CA ASP A 343 8.58 -0.63 20.18
C ASP A 343 7.29 0.21 20.29
N LYS A 344 6.38 0.16 19.33
CA LYS A 344 5.10 0.89 19.35
C LYS A 344 3.89 -0.05 19.26
N ILE A 345 3.91 -0.99 18.34
CA ILE A 345 2.88 -2.01 18.20
C ILE A 345 3.36 -3.25 18.93
N PRO A 346 2.67 -3.71 19.98
CA PRO A 346 3.02 -4.96 20.65
C PRO A 346 2.96 -6.14 19.70
N ALA A 347 4.02 -6.96 19.67
CA ALA A 347 4.16 -8.09 18.77
C ALA A 347 3.14 -9.21 19.05
N GLY A 348 2.79 -9.99 18.02
CA GLY A 348 1.96 -11.19 18.10
C GLY A 348 0.48 -10.92 18.35
N ARG A 349 0.01 -9.68 18.16
CA ARG A 349 -1.38 -9.33 18.41
C ARG A 349 -2.30 -9.74 17.27
N VAL A 350 -3.51 -10.13 17.65
CA VAL A 350 -4.64 -10.33 16.75
C VAL A 350 -5.78 -9.42 17.22
N SER A 351 -6.40 -8.70 16.30
CA SER A 351 -7.53 -7.82 16.59
C SER A 351 -8.69 -8.09 15.64
N ASP A 352 -9.89 -8.17 16.19
CA ASP A 352 -11.15 -8.24 15.46
C ASP A 352 -11.81 -6.87 15.29
N PHE A 353 -11.14 -5.79 15.72
CA PHE A 353 -11.65 -4.44 15.52
C PHE A 353 -11.90 -4.19 14.03
N ALA A 354 -13.16 -3.86 13.71
CA ALA A 354 -13.57 -3.63 12.35
C ALA A 354 -13.15 -2.24 11.88
N TRP A 355 -12.44 -2.17 10.76
CA TRP A 355 -12.05 -0.95 10.07
C TRP A 355 -11.94 -1.17 8.56
N ALA A 356 -11.81 -0.10 7.79
CA ALA A 356 -11.77 -0.18 6.34
C ALA A 356 -10.66 0.69 5.75
N ALA A 357 -10.40 0.55 4.45
CA ALA A 357 -9.33 1.26 3.76
C ALA A 357 -9.37 2.78 3.97
N TRP A 358 -10.56 3.38 4.06
CA TRP A 358 -10.69 4.83 4.34
C TRP A 358 -10.26 5.27 5.74
N ASP A 359 -10.06 4.34 6.68
CA ASP A 359 -9.52 4.61 8.02
C ASP A 359 -7.99 4.79 8.00
N PHE A 360 -7.34 4.42 6.90
CA PHE A 360 -5.90 4.56 6.77
C PHE A 360 -5.46 6.03 6.79
N LEU A 361 -6.18 6.93 6.11
CA LEU A 361 -5.84 8.36 6.07
C LEU A 361 -5.77 8.97 7.48
N PRO A 362 -6.83 8.92 8.32
CA PRO A 362 -6.74 9.48 9.67
C PRO A 362 -5.74 8.74 10.56
N THR A 363 -5.53 7.44 10.37
CA THR A 363 -4.52 6.67 11.11
C THR A 363 -3.11 7.15 10.77
N ALA A 364 -2.80 7.36 9.49
CA ALA A 364 -1.50 7.84 9.07
C ALA A 364 -1.25 9.29 9.47
N THR A 365 -2.29 10.15 9.49
CA THR A 365 -2.17 11.52 10.01
C THR A 365 -1.89 11.53 11.51
N ASP A 366 -2.49 10.64 12.29
CA ASP A 366 -2.18 10.48 13.71
C ASP A 366 -0.74 9.99 13.94
N ILE A 367 -0.26 9.01 13.16
CA ILE A 367 1.13 8.57 13.17
C ILE A 367 2.07 9.76 12.88
N ALA A 368 1.70 10.60 11.94
CA ALA A 368 2.44 11.80 11.55
C ALA A 368 2.28 12.97 12.53
N LEU A 369 1.47 12.84 13.57
CA LEU A 369 1.16 13.88 14.57
C LEU A 369 0.54 15.13 13.93
N ILE A 370 -0.36 14.93 12.98
CA ILE A 370 -1.09 16.00 12.26
C ILE A 370 -2.60 15.74 12.31
N LYS A 371 -3.38 16.81 12.26
CA LYS A 371 -4.83 16.70 12.29
C LYS A 371 -5.36 16.24 10.92
N PRO A 372 -6.23 15.23 10.86
CA PRO A 372 -6.86 14.82 9.61
C PRO A 372 -7.84 15.90 9.09
N PRO A 373 -8.19 15.89 7.79
CA PRO A 373 -9.25 16.74 7.25
C PRO A 373 -10.59 16.51 7.96
N ALA A 374 -11.45 17.54 7.97
CA ALA A 374 -12.75 17.44 8.62
C ALA A 374 -13.77 16.60 7.82
N ASN A 375 -13.63 16.57 6.48
CA ASN A 375 -14.64 15.96 5.58
C ASN A 375 -14.18 14.57 5.11
N ILE A 376 -13.95 13.67 6.06
CA ILE A 376 -13.62 12.26 5.82
C ILE A 376 -14.57 11.37 6.60
N ASP A 377 -14.77 10.14 6.13
CA ASP A 377 -15.57 9.14 6.83
C ASP A 377 -14.70 8.28 7.77
N GLY A 378 -13.40 8.24 7.51
CA GLY A 378 -12.46 7.43 8.25
C GLY A 378 -12.26 7.88 9.70
N ILE A 379 -11.93 6.90 10.54
CA ILE A 379 -11.51 7.08 11.94
C ILE A 379 -10.10 6.53 12.13
N SER A 380 -9.33 7.14 13.04
CA SER A 380 -8.01 6.59 13.35
C SER A 380 -8.10 5.32 14.18
N VAL A 381 -7.36 4.29 13.75
CA VAL A 381 -7.21 3.02 14.47
C VAL A 381 -5.90 2.94 15.28
N LEU A 382 -5.22 4.07 15.44
CA LEU A 382 -3.93 4.13 16.14
C LEU A 382 -4.02 3.59 17.59
N PRO A 383 -5.08 3.86 18.39
CA PRO A 383 -5.20 3.24 19.72
C PRO A 383 -5.22 1.71 19.65
N THR A 384 -5.95 1.12 18.69
CA THR A 384 -5.96 -0.34 18.49
C THR A 384 -4.57 -0.86 18.12
N LEU A 385 -3.84 -0.18 17.23
CA LEU A 385 -2.47 -0.54 16.88
C LEU A 385 -1.57 -0.60 18.12
N PHE A 386 -1.68 0.36 19.01
CA PHE A 386 -0.86 0.45 20.23
C PHE A 386 -1.36 -0.44 21.39
N GLY A 387 -2.41 -1.20 21.20
CA GLY A 387 -2.97 -2.04 22.27
C GLY A 387 -3.76 -1.27 23.30
N GLN A 388 -4.14 -0.05 22.99
CA GLN A 388 -4.96 0.82 23.84
C GLN A 388 -6.46 0.62 23.55
N THR A 389 -7.29 1.14 24.44
CA THR A 389 -8.75 1.12 24.24
C THR A 389 -9.15 2.00 23.07
N GLN A 390 -9.80 1.40 22.08
CA GLN A 390 -10.38 2.09 20.94
C GLN A 390 -11.80 2.56 21.30
N THR A 391 -11.97 3.84 21.54
CA THR A 391 -13.27 4.41 21.91
C THR A 391 -14.11 4.80 20.69
N ASN A 392 -13.43 5.27 19.63
CA ASN A 392 -14.08 5.66 18.39
C ASN A 392 -14.21 4.45 17.46
N ARG A 393 -15.42 4.21 16.93
CA ARG A 393 -15.72 3.08 16.03
C ARG A 393 -16.79 3.46 15.03
N HIS A 394 -16.77 2.81 13.89
CA HIS A 394 -17.87 2.88 12.95
C HIS A 394 -19.12 2.18 13.51
N GLU A 395 -20.25 2.85 13.49
CA GLU A 395 -21.54 2.19 13.71
C GLU A 395 -21.97 1.39 12.49
N THR A 396 -21.56 1.82 11.29
CA THR A 396 -21.92 1.22 10.01
C THR A 396 -20.78 1.40 9.00
N PHE A 397 -20.53 0.36 8.22
CA PHE A 397 -19.74 0.42 6.99
C PHE A 397 -20.68 0.33 5.81
N ARG A 398 -20.41 1.06 4.73
CA ARG A 398 -21.22 1.07 3.51
C ARG A 398 -20.37 1.02 2.26
N TRP A 399 -20.88 0.31 1.27
CA TRP A 399 -20.29 0.18 -0.06
C TRP A 399 -21.34 0.39 -1.13
N GLU A 400 -20.99 1.06 -2.21
CA GLU A 400 -21.83 1.27 -3.37
C GLU A 400 -21.01 1.06 -4.65
N LEU A 401 -21.26 -0.04 -5.35
CA LEU A 401 -20.64 -0.36 -6.63
C LEU A 401 -21.59 -0.07 -7.77
N LYS A 402 -21.10 0.56 -8.84
CA LYS A 402 -21.84 0.86 -10.06
C LYS A 402 -21.24 0.14 -11.27
N SER A 403 -22.09 -0.38 -12.14
CA SER A 403 -21.71 -0.87 -13.45
C SER A 403 -22.82 -0.52 -14.45
N GLY A 404 -22.57 0.45 -15.31
CA GLY A 404 -23.59 1.04 -16.16
C GLY A 404 -24.74 1.63 -15.35
N THR A 405 -25.95 1.15 -15.57
CA THR A 405 -27.16 1.57 -14.82
C THR A 405 -27.39 0.76 -13.53
N ASN A 406 -26.65 -0.32 -13.34
CA ASN A 406 -26.79 -1.16 -12.16
C ASN A 406 -26.06 -0.55 -10.96
N VAL A 407 -26.68 -0.63 -9.80
CA VAL A 407 -26.09 -0.21 -8.53
C VAL A 407 -26.31 -1.32 -7.52
N TRP A 408 -25.22 -1.82 -6.97
CA TRP A 408 -25.20 -2.76 -5.86
C TRP A 408 -24.83 -2.00 -4.60
N ARG A 409 -25.41 -2.39 -3.48
CA ARG A 409 -25.13 -1.78 -2.19
C ARG A 409 -24.94 -2.84 -1.13
N ALA A 410 -24.00 -2.61 -0.25
CA ALA A 410 -23.85 -3.39 0.97
C ALA A 410 -23.70 -2.47 2.18
N ALA A 411 -24.12 -2.98 3.32
CA ALA A 411 -23.89 -2.33 4.60
C ALA A 411 -23.59 -3.39 5.67
N ARG A 412 -22.69 -3.05 6.61
CA ARG A 412 -22.40 -3.81 7.81
C ARG A 412 -22.63 -2.96 9.04
N ALA A 413 -23.31 -3.51 10.06
CA ALA A 413 -23.49 -2.86 11.35
C ALA A 413 -23.43 -3.91 12.46
N GLY A 414 -22.42 -3.85 13.31
CA GLY A 414 -22.14 -4.88 14.31
C GLY A 414 -21.95 -6.26 13.68
N ASP A 415 -22.72 -7.24 14.14
CA ASP A 415 -22.69 -8.63 13.64
C ASP A 415 -23.55 -8.87 12.40
N TRP A 416 -24.17 -7.84 11.83
CA TRP A 416 -25.09 -7.96 10.71
C TRP A 416 -24.52 -7.35 9.43
N ALA A 417 -24.78 -8.02 8.30
CA ALA A 417 -24.53 -7.50 6.97
C ALA A 417 -25.78 -7.62 6.11
N ALA A 418 -26.00 -6.63 5.25
CA ALA A 418 -27.02 -6.67 4.23
C ALA A 418 -26.45 -6.30 2.86
N MET A 419 -26.90 -6.99 1.82
CA MET A 419 -26.51 -6.76 0.44
C MET A 419 -27.76 -6.59 -0.43
N GLN A 420 -27.81 -5.49 -1.19
CA GLN A 420 -28.84 -5.24 -2.19
C GLN A 420 -28.29 -5.58 -3.57
N PRO A 421 -28.74 -6.70 -4.19
CA PRO A 421 -28.13 -7.24 -5.41
C PRO A 421 -28.40 -6.41 -6.67
N LYS A 422 -29.38 -5.51 -6.62
CA LYS A 422 -29.67 -4.49 -7.63
C LYS A 422 -30.58 -3.41 -7.04
N ALA A 423 -30.60 -2.23 -7.64
CA ALA A 423 -31.47 -1.15 -7.21
C ALA A 423 -32.95 -1.61 -7.17
N GLY A 424 -33.63 -1.34 -6.05
CA GLY A 424 -35.03 -1.71 -5.84
C GLY A 424 -35.30 -3.17 -5.48
N ALA A 425 -34.28 -4.03 -5.46
CA ALA A 425 -34.45 -5.40 -4.94
C ALA A 425 -34.53 -5.40 -3.41
N THR A 426 -35.25 -6.39 -2.86
CA THR A 426 -35.22 -6.66 -1.43
C THR A 426 -33.80 -7.04 -1.01
N PRO A 427 -33.20 -6.41 0.00
CA PRO A 427 -31.86 -6.78 0.46
C PRO A 427 -31.84 -8.18 1.08
N GLU A 428 -30.74 -8.87 0.87
CA GLU A 428 -30.38 -10.07 1.63
C GLU A 428 -29.84 -9.61 3.00
N LEU A 429 -30.04 -10.41 4.05
CA LEU A 429 -29.59 -10.12 5.41
C LEU A 429 -28.90 -11.33 6.02
N TYR A 430 -27.72 -11.12 6.62
CA TYR A 430 -26.87 -12.15 7.19
C TYR A 430 -26.40 -11.78 8.60
N ASN A 431 -26.32 -12.79 9.48
CA ASN A 431 -25.69 -12.64 10.80
C ASN A 431 -24.26 -13.19 10.71
N LEU A 432 -23.28 -12.31 10.55
CA LEU A 432 -21.88 -12.67 10.33
C LEU A 432 -21.23 -13.43 11.50
N LYS A 433 -21.77 -13.30 12.72
CA LYS A 433 -21.28 -14.05 13.87
C LYS A 433 -21.66 -15.52 13.81
N ALA A 434 -22.86 -15.82 13.34
CA ALA A 434 -23.38 -17.18 13.21
C ALA A 434 -23.08 -17.78 11.84
N ASP A 435 -23.01 -16.97 10.79
CA ASP A 435 -22.86 -17.34 9.39
C ASP A 435 -21.89 -16.38 8.69
N PRO A 436 -20.57 -16.48 8.96
CA PRO A 436 -19.58 -15.62 8.32
C PRO A 436 -19.45 -15.85 6.81
N GLY A 437 -19.95 -16.99 6.31
CA GLY A 437 -19.97 -17.34 4.89
C GLY A 437 -21.19 -16.83 4.14
N GLU A 438 -22.11 -16.11 4.79
CA GLU A 438 -23.30 -15.52 4.16
C GLU A 438 -24.11 -16.53 3.32
N THR A 439 -24.29 -17.73 3.87
CA THR A 439 -24.93 -18.86 3.22
C THR A 439 -26.44 -18.93 3.47
N ASN A 440 -26.91 -18.31 4.55
CA ASN A 440 -28.29 -18.38 4.99
C ASN A 440 -28.91 -16.98 5.10
N ASN A 441 -29.63 -16.56 4.07
CA ASN A 441 -30.38 -15.31 4.10
C ASN A 441 -31.51 -15.38 5.15
N VAL A 442 -31.45 -14.54 6.17
CA VAL A 442 -32.37 -14.48 7.29
C VAL A 442 -33.30 -13.24 7.28
N ALA A 443 -33.40 -12.55 6.14
CA ALA A 443 -34.17 -11.33 5.98
C ALA A 443 -35.66 -11.51 6.45
N ASP A 444 -36.30 -12.57 5.99
CA ASP A 444 -37.73 -12.84 6.36
C ASP A 444 -37.91 -13.13 7.85
N LYS A 445 -36.90 -13.62 8.53
CA LYS A 445 -36.95 -13.95 9.97
C LYS A 445 -36.58 -12.77 10.86
N ASN A 446 -36.05 -11.68 10.30
CA ASN A 446 -35.57 -10.52 11.05
C ASN A 446 -36.02 -9.19 10.43
N PRO A 447 -37.36 -8.96 10.29
CA PRO A 447 -37.89 -7.80 9.56
C PRO A 447 -37.46 -6.46 10.18
N ASP A 448 -37.34 -6.38 11.50
CA ASP A 448 -36.94 -5.14 12.18
C ASP A 448 -35.48 -4.78 11.88
N VAL A 449 -34.62 -5.79 11.84
CA VAL A 449 -33.20 -5.60 11.45
C VAL A 449 -33.12 -5.21 9.99
N LEU A 450 -33.83 -5.92 9.10
CA LEU A 450 -33.88 -5.62 7.68
C LEU A 450 -34.30 -4.16 7.43
N LYS A 451 -35.37 -3.69 8.07
CA LYS A 451 -35.86 -2.30 7.95
C LYS A 451 -34.81 -1.27 8.34
N LYS A 452 -33.94 -1.58 9.33
CA LYS A 452 -32.82 -0.72 9.69
C LYS A 452 -31.80 -0.66 8.53
N PHE A 453 -31.49 -1.82 7.94
CA PHE A 453 -30.52 -1.90 6.83
C PHE A 453 -31.05 -1.29 5.53
N GLU A 454 -32.32 -1.41 5.22
CA GLU A 454 -32.93 -0.71 4.07
C GLU A 454 -32.69 0.80 4.13
N ARG A 455 -32.78 1.41 5.31
CA ARG A 455 -32.45 2.83 5.48
C ARG A 455 -30.95 3.10 5.29
N LEU A 456 -30.08 2.23 5.80
CA LEU A 456 -28.63 2.37 5.66
C LEU A 456 -28.16 2.23 4.20
N LEU A 457 -28.83 1.39 3.41
CA LEU A 457 -28.50 1.16 2.00
C LEU A 457 -28.99 2.31 1.08
N ILE A 458 -30.00 3.08 1.49
CA ILE A 458 -30.62 4.15 0.68
C ILE A 458 -30.09 5.54 1.07
N ASN A 459 -29.90 5.80 2.37
CA ASN A 459 -29.49 7.11 2.87
C ASN A 459 -27.97 7.33 2.62
N LYS A 460 -27.69 8.45 1.98
CA LYS A 460 -26.32 8.97 1.80
C LYS A 460 -25.86 9.67 3.07
#